data_17d1f29ef04f9ba7bc153e9820843b56
#
_entry.id   17d1f29ef04f9ba7bc153e9820843b56
#
_cell.length_a   1.000
_cell.length_b   1.000
_cell.length_c   1.000
_cell.angle_alpha   90.00
_cell.angle_beta   90.00
_cell.angle_gamma   90.00
#
_symmetry.space_group_name_H-M   'P 1'
#
loop_
_entity.id
_entity.type
_entity.pdbx_description
1 polymer ?
#
loop_
_entity_poly.entity_id
_entity_poly.type
_entity_poly.pdbx_seq_one_letter_code
_entity_poly.pdbx_strand_id
1 'polypeptide(L)'
;MEKVNLAEKFGAFTEHWRPKIVGELNGQEVKLVKFQGTFPWHHHDSEDELFLVWRGRMRVEFCDRVVELTEGEFLVVPRGLEHRTAADEEAEVLLFEPTATRNTGSAAESHFTAPEGVRI
;
A
#
# COMPACT_ATOMS: atom_id res chain seq x y z
N MET A 1 23.26 1.59 7.82
CA MET A 1 22.14 1.68 8.77
C MET A 1 21.76 3.14 8.97
N GLU A 2 20.64 3.56 8.40
CA GLU A 2 20.19 4.94 8.47
C GLU A 2 18.75 5.00 8.95
N LYS A 3 18.43 6.03 9.73
CA LYS A 3 17.03 6.24 10.13
C LYS A 3 16.24 6.76 8.94
N VAL A 4 14.97 6.40 8.90
CA VAL A 4 14.01 6.88 7.90
C VAL A 4 13.04 7.85 8.57
N ASN A 5 12.92 9.04 8.01
CA ASN A 5 11.94 10.02 8.44
C ASN A 5 10.75 9.94 7.47
N LEU A 6 9.61 9.47 7.95
CA LEU A 6 8.45 9.23 7.09
C LEU A 6 7.91 10.51 6.46
N ALA A 7 7.84 11.60 7.22
CA ALA A 7 7.35 12.86 6.69
C ALA A 7 8.23 13.37 5.54
N GLU A 8 9.55 13.25 5.70
CA GLU A 8 10.51 13.63 4.66
C GLU A 8 10.36 12.77 3.41
N LYS A 9 10.25 11.46 3.59
CA LYS A 9 10.10 10.53 2.47
C LYS A 9 8.79 10.72 1.72
N PHE A 10 7.67 10.92 2.42
CA PHE A 10 6.41 11.23 1.76
C PHE A 10 6.47 12.56 1.01
N GLY A 11 7.25 13.53 1.51
CA GLY A 11 7.45 14.80 0.83
C GLY A 11 8.30 14.72 -0.44
N ALA A 12 8.96 13.59 -0.69
CA ALA A 12 9.87 13.41 -1.80
C ALA A 12 9.20 12.96 -3.10
N PHE A 13 7.91 12.62 -3.07
CA PHE A 13 7.19 12.18 -4.28
C PHE A 13 5.73 12.65 -4.25
N THR A 14 5.11 12.69 -5.43
CA THR A 14 3.74 13.15 -5.59
C THR A 14 2.85 12.14 -6.32
N GLU A 15 3.43 11.10 -6.90
CA GLU A 15 2.70 10.10 -7.68
C GLU A 15 1.73 9.31 -6.81
N HIS A 16 0.57 8.99 -7.36
CA HIS A 16 -0.39 8.10 -6.70
C HIS A 16 -0.22 6.66 -7.17
N TRP A 17 -0.46 5.71 -6.29
CA TRP A 17 -0.46 4.27 -6.59
C TRP A 17 0.91 3.74 -7.03
N ARG A 18 1.99 4.44 -6.71
CA ARG A 18 3.37 4.06 -7.06
C ARG A 18 4.19 3.87 -5.79
N PRO A 19 4.29 2.65 -5.25
CA PRO A 19 5.00 2.40 -4.02
C PRO A 19 6.49 2.76 -4.10
N LYS A 20 7.00 3.31 -3.02
CA LYS A 20 8.42 3.65 -2.85
C LYS A 20 8.98 2.82 -1.72
N ILE A 21 10.07 2.11 -1.95
CA ILE A 21 10.72 1.28 -0.94
C ILE A 21 11.61 2.18 -0.08
N VAL A 22 11.40 2.16 1.23
CA VAL A 22 12.19 2.95 2.18
C VAL A 22 12.95 2.09 3.19
N GLY A 23 12.70 0.80 3.24
CA GLY A 23 13.41 -0.10 4.15
C GLY A 23 13.12 -1.56 3.82
N GLU A 24 13.97 -2.43 4.33
CA GLU A 24 13.83 -3.87 4.13
C GLU A 24 14.34 -4.61 5.36
N LEU A 25 13.61 -5.62 5.79
CA LEU A 25 13.99 -6.48 6.92
C LEU A 25 13.36 -7.86 6.77
N ASN A 26 14.17 -8.89 7.00
CA ASN A 26 13.69 -10.29 7.04
C ASN A 26 12.86 -10.70 5.81
N GLY A 27 13.25 -10.26 4.61
CA GLY A 27 12.51 -10.57 3.39
C GLY A 27 11.23 -9.78 3.20
N GLN A 28 11.01 -8.77 4.03
CA GLN A 28 9.86 -7.86 3.94
C GLN A 28 10.36 -6.47 3.54
N GLU A 29 9.50 -5.71 2.87
CA GLU A 29 9.79 -4.33 2.51
C GLU A 29 8.85 -3.38 3.20
N VAL A 30 9.37 -2.25 3.66
CA VAL A 30 8.58 -1.11 4.10
C VAL A 30 8.45 -0.20 2.88
N LYS A 31 7.21 0.03 2.45
CA LYS A 31 6.92 0.87 1.29
C LYS A 31 6.02 2.02 1.68
N LEU A 32 6.19 3.15 1.02
CA LEU A 32 5.31 4.30 1.15
C LEU A 32 4.57 4.51 -0.15
N VAL A 33 3.28 4.82 -0.06
CA VAL A 33 2.46 5.05 -1.24
C VAL A 33 1.41 6.10 -0.92
N LYS A 34 1.04 6.88 -1.92
CA LYS A 34 -0.05 7.84 -1.83
C LYS A 34 -1.25 7.30 -2.57
N PHE A 35 -2.40 7.31 -1.92
CA PHE A 35 -3.66 6.85 -2.48
C PHE A 35 -4.59 8.03 -2.76
N GLN A 36 -5.22 8.00 -3.91
CA GLN A 36 -6.36 8.88 -4.21
C GLN A 36 -7.18 8.23 -5.30
N GLY A 37 -8.49 8.10 -5.08
CA GLY A 37 -9.37 7.35 -5.95
C GLY A 37 -9.51 5.90 -5.51
N THR A 38 -9.88 5.03 -6.45
CA THR A 38 -10.19 3.62 -6.20
C THR A 38 -9.26 2.72 -6.99
N PHE A 39 -8.62 1.78 -6.27
CA PHE A 39 -7.73 0.80 -6.86
C PHE A 39 -8.51 -0.44 -7.34
N PRO A 40 -7.99 -1.24 -8.30
CA PRO A 40 -8.69 -2.44 -8.78
C PRO A 40 -8.91 -3.50 -7.71
N TRP A 41 -10.00 -4.26 -7.84
CA TRP A 41 -10.21 -5.48 -7.07
C TRP A 41 -9.09 -6.48 -7.38
N HIS A 42 -8.51 -7.06 -6.33
CA HIS A 42 -7.44 -8.04 -6.48
C HIS A 42 -7.24 -8.84 -5.19
N HIS A 43 -6.38 -9.83 -5.27
CA HIS A 43 -5.86 -10.56 -4.11
C HIS A 43 -4.39 -10.90 -4.36
N HIS A 44 -3.69 -11.25 -3.31
CA HIS A 44 -2.31 -11.76 -3.39
C HIS A 44 -2.33 -13.21 -2.96
N ASP A 45 -1.86 -14.12 -3.83
CA ASP A 45 -1.92 -15.56 -3.55
C ASP A 45 -1.02 -15.99 -2.40
N SER A 46 0.13 -15.35 -2.25
CA SER A 46 1.19 -15.80 -1.34
C SER A 46 1.61 -14.76 -0.31
N GLU A 47 1.06 -13.56 -0.34
CA GLU A 47 1.51 -12.45 0.52
C GLU A 47 0.36 -11.92 1.37
N ASP A 48 0.65 -11.80 2.67
CA ASP A 48 -0.16 -10.98 3.56
C ASP A 48 0.31 -9.53 3.39
N GLU A 49 -0.59 -8.58 3.54
CA GLU A 49 -0.26 -7.18 3.30
C GLU A 49 -0.76 -6.30 4.45
N LEU A 50 0.12 -5.47 5.01
CA LEU A 50 -0.24 -4.53 6.06
C LEU A 50 -0.39 -3.14 5.46
N PHE A 51 -1.50 -2.46 5.77
CA PHE A 51 -1.75 -1.06 5.44
C PHE A 51 -1.81 -0.25 6.74
N LEU A 52 -0.97 0.77 6.87
CA LEU A 52 -1.01 1.71 7.99
C LEU A 52 -1.17 3.12 7.45
N VAL A 53 -2.17 3.84 7.93
CA VAL A 53 -2.39 5.23 7.51
C VAL A 53 -1.47 6.17 8.29
N TRP A 54 -0.63 6.89 7.58
CA TRP A 54 0.23 7.93 8.13
C TRP A 54 -0.50 9.28 8.19
N ARG A 55 -1.14 9.67 7.09
CA ARG A 55 -1.96 10.89 7.01
C ARG A 55 -3.20 10.65 6.16
N GLY A 56 -4.31 11.29 6.54
CA GLY A 56 -5.58 11.18 5.85
C GLY A 56 -6.37 9.98 6.31
N ARG A 57 -7.16 9.43 5.40
CA ARG A 57 -7.97 8.23 5.65
C ARG A 57 -8.08 7.41 4.39
N MET A 58 -8.22 6.12 4.58
CA MET A 58 -8.47 5.20 3.48
C MET A 58 -9.51 4.17 3.89
N ARG A 59 -10.03 3.44 2.93
CA ARG A 59 -10.85 2.26 3.20
C ARG A 59 -10.33 1.07 2.44
N VAL A 60 -10.47 -0.10 3.04
CA VAL A 60 -10.25 -1.39 2.38
C VAL A 60 -11.62 -2.01 2.21
N GLU A 61 -12.01 -2.27 0.97
CA GLU A 61 -13.31 -2.83 0.64
C GLU A 61 -13.18 -4.32 0.37
N PHE A 62 -14.06 -5.09 0.99
CA PHE A 62 -14.19 -6.53 0.78
C PHE A 62 -15.60 -6.80 0.22
N CYS A 63 -15.87 -8.02 -0.25
CA CYS A 63 -17.17 -8.32 -0.83
C CYS A 63 -18.33 -8.18 0.16
N ASP A 64 -18.07 -8.34 1.45
CA ASP A 64 -19.09 -8.34 2.51
C ASP A 64 -18.98 -7.19 3.51
N ARG A 65 -17.94 -6.36 3.40
CA ARG A 65 -17.72 -5.26 4.37
C ARG A 65 -16.70 -4.25 3.86
N VAL A 66 -16.66 -3.12 4.53
CA VAL A 66 -15.68 -2.05 4.33
C VAL A 66 -15.02 -1.77 5.66
N VAL A 67 -13.70 -1.66 5.67
CA VAL A 67 -12.94 -1.25 6.85
C VAL A 67 -12.33 0.12 6.57
N GLU A 68 -12.68 1.11 7.37
CA GLU A 68 -12.07 2.43 7.29
C GLU A 68 -10.87 2.52 8.22
N LEU A 69 -9.80 3.15 7.74
CA LEU A 69 -8.59 3.40 8.52
C LEU A 69 -8.32 4.90 8.54
N THR A 70 -8.05 5.42 9.72
CA THR A 70 -7.61 6.80 9.92
C THR A 70 -6.17 6.82 10.44
N GLU A 71 -5.62 8.01 10.63
CA GLU A 71 -4.21 8.18 11.01
C GLU A 71 -3.83 7.33 12.23
N GLY A 72 -2.75 6.57 12.08
CA GLY A 72 -2.25 5.71 13.14
C GLY A 72 -2.90 4.33 13.22
N GLU A 73 -3.87 4.04 12.34
CA GLU A 73 -4.54 2.74 12.31
C GLU A 73 -3.97 1.86 11.21
N PHE A 74 -3.95 0.55 11.42
CA PHE A 74 -3.51 -0.39 10.42
C PHE A 74 -4.44 -1.61 10.33
N LEU A 75 -4.36 -2.28 9.18
CA LEU A 75 -5.06 -3.53 8.92
C LEU A 75 -4.10 -4.49 8.22
N VAL A 76 -4.13 -5.75 8.61
CA VAL A 76 -3.44 -6.81 7.85
C VAL A 76 -4.48 -7.54 7.01
N VAL A 77 -4.29 -7.50 5.69
CA VAL A 77 -5.12 -8.25 4.75
C VAL A 77 -4.43 -9.59 4.50
N PRO A 78 -5.04 -10.71 4.89
CA PRO A 78 -4.41 -12.02 4.68
C PRO A 78 -4.40 -12.39 3.20
N ARG A 79 -3.43 -13.22 2.83
CA ARG A 79 -3.32 -13.76 1.46
C ARG A 79 -4.62 -14.40 1.01
N GLY A 80 -4.91 -14.31 -0.28
CA GLY A 80 -6.08 -14.93 -0.89
C GLY A 80 -7.40 -14.16 -0.71
N LEU A 81 -7.42 -13.10 0.09
CA LEU A 81 -8.65 -12.35 0.34
C LEU A 81 -8.83 -11.24 -0.68
N GLU A 82 -9.88 -11.33 -1.48
CA GLU A 82 -10.22 -10.34 -2.49
C GLU A 82 -10.57 -9.00 -1.85
N HIS A 83 -9.93 -7.93 -2.33
CA HIS A 83 -10.12 -6.60 -1.78
C HIS A 83 -9.76 -5.52 -2.78
N ARG A 84 -10.16 -4.29 -2.47
CA ARG A 84 -9.62 -3.10 -3.12
C ARG A 84 -9.47 -1.99 -2.10
N THR A 85 -8.54 -1.07 -2.38
CA THR A 85 -8.29 0.09 -1.55
C THR A 85 -8.81 1.35 -2.22
N ALA A 86 -9.24 2.32 -1.41
CA ALA A 86 -9.74 3.58 -1.92
C ALA A 86 -9.50 4.70 -0.91
N ALA A 87 -9.34 5.90 -1.43
CA ALA A 87 -9.27 7.11 -0.63
C ALA A 87 -9.94 8.25 -1.40
N ASP A 88 -10.87 8.96 -0.78
CA ASP A 88 -11.58 10.05 -1.43
C ASP A 88 -10.67 11.26 -1.64
N GLU A 89 -9.81 11.53 -0.65
CA GLU A 89 -8.75 12.54 -0.72
C GLU A 89 -7.41 11.85 -0.57
N GLU A 90 -6.32 12.52 -0.95
CA GLU A 90 -4.99 11.93 -0.86
C GLU A 90 -4.71 11.41 0.55
N ALA A 91 -4.33 10.14 0.63
CA ALA A 91 -3.89 9.51 1.86
C ALA A 91 -2.45 9.05 1.71
N GLU A 92 -1.67 9.20 2.78
CA GLU A 92 -0.30 8.71 2.87
C GLU A 92 -0.29 7.42 3.67
N VAL A 93 0.13 6.33 3.02
CA VAL A 93 0.01 4.97 3.55
C VAL A 93 1.35 4.27 3.55
N LEU A 94 1.64 3.57 4.65
CA LEU A 94 2.79 2.69 4.76
C LEU A 94 2.31 1.26 4.53
N LEU A 95 2.99 0.56 3.62
CA LEU A 95 2.79 -0.86 3.36
C LEU A 95 3.95 -1.64 3.98
N PHE A 96 3.66 -2.80 4.53
CA PHE A 96 4.67 -3.76 4.96
C PHE A 96 4.28 -5.12 4.38
N GLU A 97 5.13 -5.64 3.52
CA GLU A 97 4.81 -6.83 2.73
C GLU A 97 6.09 -7.50 2.20
N PRO A 98 6.01 -8.78 1.80
CA PRO A 98 7.17 -9.47 1.24
C PRO A 98 7.76 -8.74 0.03
N THR A 99 9.08 -8.86 -0.15
CA THR A 99 9.77 -8.32 -1.32
C THR A 99 9.16 -8.85 -2.61
N ALA A 100 9.18 -8.04 -3.67
CA ALA A 100 8.67 -8.38 -4.99
C ALA A 100 7.14 -8.62 -5.05
N THR A 101 6.38 -8.19 -4.05
CA THR A 101 4.92 -8.23 -4.13
C THR A 101 4.42 -7.28 -5.23
N ARG A 102 3.66 -7.83 -6.18
CA ARG A 102 3.06 -7.04 -7.26
C ARG A 102 1.93 -6.20 -6.68
N ASN A 103 1.95 -4.89 -6.87
CA ASN A 103 1.00 -3.99 -6.22
C ASN A 103 -0.46 -4.26 -6.60
N THR A 104 -0.74 -4.71 -7.82
CA THR A 104 -2.09 -5.05 -8.28
C THR A 104 -2.44 -6.53 -8.08
N GLY A 105 -1.55 -7.32 -7.47
CA GLY A 105 -1.79 -8.73 -7.17
C GLY A 105 -2.26 -9.52 -8.38
N SER A 106 -3.44 -10.15 -8.25
CA SER A 106 -4.06 -10.99 -9.29
C SER A 106 -4.75 -10.19 -10.41
N ALA A 107 -4.91 -8.88 -10.25
CA ALA A 107 -5.60 -8.07 -11.25
C ALA A 107 -4.81 -8.04 -12.56
N ALA A 108 -5.54 -7.88 -13.67
CA ALA A 108 -4.91 -7.71 -14.99
C ALA A 108 -4.01 -6.48 -14.98
N GLU A 109 -2.94 -6.51 -15.76
CA GLU A 109 -2.04 -5.37 -15.90
C GLU A 109 -2.81 -4.15 -16.43
N SER A 110 -2.58 -3.00 -15.80
CA SER A 110 -3.27 -1.74 -16.11
C SER A 110 -2.35 -0.57 -15.77
N HIS A 111 -2.87 0.66 -15.92
CA HIS A 111 -2.13 1.86 -15.51
C HIS A 111 -1.90 1.90 -13.98
N PHE A 112 -2.64 1.11 -13.19
CA PHE A 112 -2.41 0.97 -11.75
C PHE A 112 -1.22 0.07 -11.43
N THR A 113 -0.84 -0.84 -12.33
CA THR A 113 0.27 -1.76 -12.09
C THR A 113 1.59 -0.99 -12.12
N ALA A 114 2.26 -0.94 -10.97
CA ALA A 114 3.57 -0.33 -10.88
C ALA A 114 4.65 -1.37 -11.19
N PRO A 115 5.77 -0.97 -11.79
CA PRO A 115 6.95 -1.82 -11.77
C PRO A 115 7.36 -2.07 -10.32
N GLU A 116 8.27 -3.02 -10.08
CA GLU A 116 8.80 -3.24 -8.73
C GLU A 116 9.15 -1.91 -8.09
N GLY A 117 8.83 -1.77 -6.80
CA GLY A 117 8.93 -0.50 -6.10
C GLY A 117 10.28 0.19 -6.24
N VAL A 118 10.24 1.49 -6.41
CA VAL A 118 11.43 2.32 -6.55
C VAL A 118 11.94 2.69 -5.16
N ARG A 119 13.24 2.48 -4.93
CA ARG A 119 13.88 2.91 -3.67
C ARG A 119 14.09 4.43 -3.65
N ILE A 120 13.80 5.01 -2.52
CA ILE A 120 14.03 6.45 -2.32
C ILE A 120 14.83 6.76 -1.04
#